data_f48f53ec5fa7f360c8a9916becdd5e27
#
_entry.id   f48f53ec5fa7f360c8a9916becdd5e27
#
_cell.length_a   1.000
_cell.length_b   1.000
_cell.length_c   1.000
_cell.angle_alpha   90.00
_cell.angle_beta   90.00
_cell.angle_gamma   90.00
#
_symmetry.space_group_name_H-M   'P 1'
#
loop_
_entity.id
_entity.type
_entity.pdbx_description
1 polymer ?
#
loop_
_entity_poly.entity_id
_entity_poly.type
_entity_poly.pdbx_seq_one_letter_code
_entity_poly.pdbx_strand_id
1 'polypeptide(L)'
;MVNEKRMRETFEELVRIYAPSKGEREVCDLLKKKLKALGASEIIEDNNGSVEGGDSGNLIAVFPANAEGLPSVALTAHMDCVECCRGIDPVLEGSVYRSRGETILGSDDK
;
A
#
# COMPACT_ATOMS: atom_id res chain seq x y z
N MET A 1 -0.36 -4.83 20.27
CA MET A 1 -1.36 -5.84 19.82
C MET A 1 -1.84 -5.43 18.43
N VAL A 2 -1.96 -6.37 17.51
CA VAL A 2 -2.44 -6.11 16.15
C VAL A 2 -3.95 -5.86 16.16
N ASN A 3 -4.40 -4.80 15.50
CA ASN A 3 -5.82 -4.56 15.28
C ASN A 3 -6.26 -5.28 14.00
N GLU A 4 -6.77 -6.50 14.16
CA GLU A 4 -7.16 -7.36 13.02
C GLU A 4 -8.24 -6.73 12.14
N LYS A 5 -9.21 -6.02 12.72
CA LYS A 5 -10.26 -5.34 11.96
C LYS A 5 -9.65 -4.30 11.03
N ARG A 6 -8.82 -3.40 11.57
CA ARG A 6 -8.14 -2.38 10.77
C ARG A 6 -7.22 -2.98 9.70
N MET A 7 -6.52 -4.06 10.04
CA MET A 7 -5.64 -4.77 9.10
C MET A 7 -6.45 -5.31 7.90
N ARG A 8 -7.58 -5.98 8.17
CA ARG A 8 -8.47 -6.51 7.12
C ARG A 8 -9.06 -5.41 6.25
N GLU A 9 -9.61 -4.37 6.87
CA GLU A 9 -10.18 -3.22 6.16
C GLU A 9 -9.14 -2.53 5.26
N THR A 10 -7.92 -2.35 5.76
CA THR A 10 -6.82 -1.76 4.99
C THR A 10 -6.40 -2.66 3.83
N PHE A 11 -6.28 -3.96 4.06
CA PHE A 11 -5.97 -4.93 3.02
C PHE A 11 -7.01 -4.91 1.89
N GLU A 12 -8.29 -5.04 2.25
CA GLU A 12 -9.40 -5.04 1.28
C GLU A 12 -9.47 -3.72 0.48
N GLU A 13 -9.22 -2.59 1.13
CA GLU A 13 -9.19 -1.30 0.45
C GLU A 13 -8.04 -1.21 -0.55
N LEU A 14 -6.84 -1.63 -0.15
CA LEU A 14 -5.66 -1.55 -1.01
C LEU A 14 -5.75 -2.48 -2.23
N VAL A 15 -6.19 -3.74 -2.04
CA VAL A 15 -6.24 -4.69 -3.16
C VAL A 15 -7.33 -4.36 -4.17
N ARG A 16 -8.36 -3.61 -3.80
CA ARG A 16 -9.40 -3.16 -4.73
C ARG A 16 -8.94 -2.07 -5.69
N ILE A 17 -7.85 -1.37 -5.37
CA ILE A 17 -7.31 -0.34 -6.24
C ILE A 17 -6.53 -0.98 -7.39
N TYR A 18 -6.88 -0.62 -8.62
CA TYR A 18 -6.11 -1.01 -9.79
C TYR A 18 -4.78 -0.24 -9.82
N ALA A 19 -3.69 -0.93 -9.57
CA ALA A 19 -2.35 -0.35 -9.47
C ALA A 19 -1.32 -1.22 -10.20
N PRO A 20 -1.37 -1.31 -11.54
CA PRO A 20 -0.36 -2.02 -12.30
C PRO A 20 0.99 -1.30 -12.20
N SER A 21 2.08 -2.00 -12.46
CA SER A 21 3.41 -1.37 -12.53
C SER A 21 3.38 -0.16 -13.46
N LYS A 22 3.90 0.98 -12.99
CA LYS A 22 3.88 2.31 -13.61
C LYS A 22 2.51 3.03 -13.61
N GLY A 23 1.51 2.45 -12.98
CA GLY A 23 0.17 3.02 -12.82
C GLY A 23 -0.29 3.06 -11.34
N GLU A 24 0.61 3.45 -10.43
CA GLU A 24 0.38 3.40 -8.98
C GLU A 24 -0.19 4.71 -8.40
N ARG A 25 -0.57 5.67 -9.22
CA ARG A 25 -1.03 7.00 -8.76
C ARG A 25 -2.15 6.92 -7.73
N GLU A 26 -3.17 6.12 -7.98
CA GLU A 26 -4.34 6.04 -7.11
C GLU A 26 -3.99 5.44 -5.74
N VAL A 27 -3.22 4.37 -5.70
CA VAL A 27 -2.78 3.75 -4.44
C VAL A 27 -1.81 4.66 -3.69
N CYS A 28 -0.91 5.35 -4.39
CA CYS A 28 0.01 6.32 -3.81
C CYS A 28 -0.76 7.45 -3.10
N ASP A 29 -1.78 8.00 -3.73
CA ASP A 29 -2.58 9.09 -3.16
C ASP A 29 -3.41 8.62 -1.96
N LEU A 30 -3.93 7.40 -1.97
CA LEU A 30 -4.59 6.80 -0.81
C LEU A 30 -3.60 6.60 0.34
N LEU A 31 -2.41 6.05 0.06
CA LEU A 31 -1.37 5.85 1.07
C LEU A 31 -0.92 7.16 1.71
N LYS A 32 -0.76 8.24 0.95
CA LYS A 32 -0.47 9.57 1.52
C LYS A 32 -1.50 9.99 2.55
N LYS A 33 -2.80 9.81 2.25
CA LYS A 33 -3.88 10.14 3.18
C LYS A 33 -3.82 9.28 4.44
N LYS A 34 -3.61 7.98 4.29
CA LYS A 34 -3.51 7.04 5.42
C LYS A 34 -2.30 7.32 6.30
N LEU A 35 -1.13 7.52 5.71
CA LEU A 35 0.11 7.81 6.44
C LEU A 35 0.03 9.14 7.21
N LYS A 36 -0.59 10.15 6.60
CA LYS A 36 -0.86 11.42 7.29
C LYS A 36 -1.81 11.24 8.48
N ALA A 37 -2.87 10.47 8.32
CA ALA A 37 -3.82 10.16 9.39
C ALA A 37 -3.18 9.35 10.53
N LEU A 38 -2.16 8.55 10.23
CA LEU A 38 -1.38 7.81 11.21
C LEU A 38 -0.33 8.67 11.95
N GLY A 39 -0.16 9.92 11.57
CA GLY A 39 0.73 10.86 12.25
C GLY A 39 2.13 10.99 11.64
N ALA A 40 2.30 10.67 10.37
CA ALA A 40 3.55 10.96 9.67
C ALA A 40 3.86 12.47 9.75
N SER A 41 5.07 12.79 10.21
CA SER A 41 5.55 14.18 10.31
C SER A 41 5.95 14.75 8.95
N GLU A 42 6.35 13.89 8.02
CA GLU A 42 6.73 14.25 6.67
C GLU A 42 6.29 13.17 5.71
N ILE A 43 5.82 13.58 4.53
CA ILE A 43 5.46 12.69 3.43
C ILE A 43 6.09 13.25 2.16
N ILE A 44 6.96 12.46 1.55
CA ILE A 44 7.73 12.82 0.36
C ILE A 44 7.34 11.86 -0.75
N GLU A 45 7.05 12.37 -1.92
CA GLU A 45 7.04 11.61 -3.17
C GLU A 45 8.20 12.10 -4.03
N ASP A 46 9.09 11.20 -4.42
CA ASP A 46 10.19 11.55 -5.31
C ASP A 46 9.73 11.64 -6.79
N ASN A 47 10.65 11.93 -7.69
CA ASN A 47 10.35 12.05 -9.10
C ASN A 47 10.65 10.78 -9.92
N ASN A 48 10.84 9.64 -9.27
CA ASN A 48 11.23 8.39 -9.96
C ASN A 48 10.20 7.97 -11.01
N GLY A 49 8.92 8.23 -10.78
CA GLY A 49 7.87 7.97 -11.76
C GLY A 49 8.11 8.64 -13.09
N SER A 50 8.52 9.91 -13.09
CA SER A 50 8.87 10.64 -14.32
C SER A 50 10.10 10.08 -15.03
N VAL A 51 11.06 9.52 -14.29
CA VAL A 51 12.28 8.90 -14.82
C VAL A 51 11.97 7.56 -15.47
N GLU A 52 11.15 6.75 -14.81
CA GLU A 52 10.82 5.39 -15.25
C GLU A 52 9.60 5.31 -16.19
N GLY A 53 8.95 6.43 -16.46
CA GLY A 53 7.74 6.49 -17.28
C GLY A 53 6.49 5.96 -16.57
N GLY A 54 6.43 6.13 -15.26
CA GLY A 54 5.26 5.85 -14.42
C GLY A 54 4.50 7.12 -14.07
N ASP A 55 3.41 6.98 -13.34
CA ASP A 55 2.54 8.08 -12.93
C ASP A 55 2.71 8.48 -11.45
N SER A 56 3.52 7.76 -10.68
CA SER A 56 3.90 8.09 -9.31
C SER A 56 5.37 7.83 -9.02
N GLY A 57 5.94 8.55 -8.07
CA GLY A 57 7.28 8.31 -7.54
C GLY A 57 7.28 7.34 -6.34
N ASN A 58 8.45 7.14 -5.75
CA ASN A 58 8.54 6.44 -4.48
C ASN A 58 7.94 7.30 -3.38
N LEU A 59 7.14 6.68 -2.52
CA LEU A 59 6.51 7.33 -1.39
C LEU A 59 7.29 7.07 -0.11
N ILE A 60 7.71 8.12 0.55
CA ILE A 60 8.48 8.06 1.80
C ILE A 60 7.69 8.78 2.88
N ALA A 61 7.40 8.10 3.98
CA ALA A 61 6.77 8.69 5.15
C ALA A 61 7.69 8.61 6.36
N VAL A 62 7.86 9.74 7.03
CA VAL A 62 8.69 9.85 8.24
C VAL A 62 7.77 9.97 9.45
N PHE A 63 7.99 9.14 10.44
CA PHE A 63 7.30 9.20 11.72
C PHE A 63 8.25 9.67 12.81
N PRO A 64 7.81 10.51 13.74
CA PRO A 64 8.65 10.94 14.85
C PRO A 64 9.03 9.76 15.74
N ALA A 65 10.20 9.87 16.35
CA ALA A 65 10.63 8.88 17.35
C ALA A 65 9.62 8.82 18.50
N ASN A 66 9.32 7.60 18.94
CA ASN A 66 8.43 7.33 20.09
C ASN A 66 9.20 6.82 21.32
N ALA A 67 10.54 6.71 21.22
CA ALA A 67 11.42 6.36 22.33
C ALA A 67 12.80 6.97 22.09
N GLU A 68 13.50 7.29 23.18
CA GLU A 68 14.87 7.80 23.11
C GLU A 68 15.90 6.67 23.07
N GLY A 69 17.04 6.94 22.43
CA GLY A 69 18.19 6.03 22.40
C GLY A 69 18.03 4.76 21.55
N LEU A 70 16.95 4.66 20.80
CA LEU A 70 16.74 3.54 19.88
C LEU A 70 17.09 3.93 18.43
N PRO A 71 17.57 2.97 17.64
CA PRO A 71 17.84 3.21 16.22
C PRO A 71 16.55 3.42 15.43
N SER A 72 16.63 4.18 14.34
CA SER A 72 15.54 4.28 13.37
C SER A 72 15.35 2.96 12.64
N VAL A 73 14.11 2.65 12.31
CA VAL A 73 13.71 1.47 11.53
C VAL A 73 13.05 1.95 10.24
N ALA A 74 13.48 1.40 9.11
CA ALA A 74 12.80 1.58 7.83
C ALA A 74 12.03 0.32 7.47
N LEU A 75 10.77 0.49 7.07
CA LEU A 75 9.94 -0.55 6.50
C LEU A 75 9.71 -0.22 5.02
N THR A 76 9.86 -1.20 4.15
CA THR A 76 9.71 -1.01 2.71
C THR A 76 8.73 -2.02 2.14
N ALA A 77 7.92 -1.56 1.18
CA ALA A 77 7.01 -2.39 0.42
C ALA A 77 6.76 -1.73 -0.94
N HIS A 78 6.47 -2.51 -1.98
CA HIS A 78 6.07 -1.94 -3.27
C HIS A 78 4.57 -1.58 -3.28
N MET A 79 4.18 -0.71 -4.21
CA MET A 79 2.80 -0.24 -4.35
C MET A 79 2.05 -0.90 -5.51
N ASP A 80 2.77 -1.38 -6.51
CA ASP A 80 2.19 -1.99 -7.70
C ASP A 80 1.71 -3.43 -7.47
N CYS A 81 0.94 -3.90 -8.41
CA CYS A 81 0.42 -5.24 -8.46
C CYS A 81 0.69 -5.83 -9.86
N VAL A 82 0.98 -7.11 -9.94
CA VAL A 82 1.13 -7.79 -11.22
C VAL A 82 -0.23 -7.90 -11.94
N GLU A 83 -0.22 -8.03 -13.26
CA GLU A 83 -1.44 -8.34 -14.01
C GLU A 83 -1.88 -9.81 -13.72
N CYS A 84 -3.16 -10.16 -13.66
CA CYS A 84 -4.38 -9.42 -13.94
C CYS A 84 -5.00 -8.87 -12.66
N CYS A 85 -4.78 -7.61 -12.33
CA CYS A 85 -5.20 -7.00 -11.06
C CYS A 85 -6.37 -6.00 -11.19
N ARG A 86 -7.03 -5.93 -12.33
CA ARG A 86 -8.19 -5.04 -12.51
C ARG A 86 -9.45 -5.66 -11.93
N GLY A 87 -10.13 -4.91 -11.07
CA GLY A 87 -11.43 -5.32 -10.52
C GLY A 87 -11.33 -6.45 -9.50
N ILE A 88 -10.27 -6.49 -8.71
CA ILE A 88 -10.11 -7.46 -7.63
C ILE A 88 -11.26 -7.29 -6.62
N ASP A 89 -11.96 -8.39 -6.33
CA ASP A 89 -12.99 -8.47 -5.31
C ASP A 89 -12.57 -9.48 -4.24
N PRO A 90 -11.94 -9.04 -3.13
CA PRO A 90 -11.49 -9.93 -2.08
C PRO A 90 -12.67 -10.47 -1.28
N VAL A 91 -12.68 -11.76 -1.02
CA VAL A 91 -13.67 -12.45 -0.19
C VAL A 91 -12.96 -13.17 0.93
N LEU A 92 -13.44 -12.98 2.15
CA LEU A 92 -12.96 -13.68 3.32
C LEU A 92 -13.84 -14.91 3.60
N GLU A 93 -13.27 -16.09 3.50
CA GLU A 93 -13.89 -17.36 3.83
C GLU A 93 -13.19 -17.98 5.06
N GLY A 94 -13.81 -17.85 6.21
CA GLY A 94 -13.15 -18.23 7.47
C GLY A 94 -11.94 -17.34 7.77
N SER A 95 -10.74 -17.86 7.62
CA SER A 95 -9.46 -17.14 7.80
C SER A 95 -8.68 -16.95 6.51
N VAL A 96 -9.26 -17.28 5.37
CA VAL A 96 -8.59 -17.25 4.05
C VAL A 96 -9.24 -16.22 3.15
N TYR A 97 -8.43 -15.32 2.59
CA TYR A 97 -8.86 -14.44 1.50
C TYR A 97 -8.73 -15.13 0.15
N ARG A 98 -9.71 -14.89 -0.70
CA ARG A 98 -9.73 -15.32 -2.10
C ARG A 98 -10.16 -14.18 -3.00
N SER A 99 -9.74 -14.20 -4.25
CA SER A 99 -10.38 -13.39 -5.30
C SER A 99 -11.69 -14.06 -5.71
N ARG A 100 -12.77 -13.31 -5.77
CA ARG A 100 -14.08 -13.81 -6.20
C ARG A 100 -14.11 -14.14 -7.70
N GLY A 101 -13.34 -13.42 -8.51
CA GLY A 101 -13.32 -13.54 -9.96
C GLY A 101 -12.10 -14.29 -10.47
N GLU A 102 -11.75 -14.01 -11.71
CA GLU A 102 -10.59 -14.59 -12.41
C GLU A 102 -9.30 -13.79 -12.21
N THR A 103 -9.34 -12.74 -11.39
CA THR A 103 -8.16 -11.94 -11.07
C THR A 103 -7.28 -12.66 -10.05
N ILE A 104 -6.04 -12.21 -9.95
CA ILE A 104 -5.22 -12.48 -8.76
C ILE A 104 -5.84 -11.81 -7.54
N LEU A 105 -5.40 -12.18 -6.34
CA LEU A 105 -5.81 -11.49 -5.11
C LEU A 105 -5.08 -10.15 -4.91
N GLY A 106 -3.91 -9.98 -5.52
CA GLY A 106 -3.12 -8.74 -5.43
C GLY A 106 -2.39 -8.58 -4.11
N SER A 107 -2.12 -9.68 -3.43
CA SER A 107 -1.40 -9.70 -2.15
C SER A 107 0.05 -10.20 -2.29
N ASP A 108 0.51 -10.43 -3.51
CA ASP A 108 1.88 -10.86 -3.76
C ASP A 108 2.83 -9.71 -3.41
N ASP A 109 3.72 -9.98 -2.47
CA ASP A 109 4.78 -9.07 -2.04
C ASP A 109 4.30 -7.73 -1.42
N LYS A 110 3.02 -7.60 -1.09
CA LYS A 110 2.43 -6.41 -0.45
C LYS A 110 2.22 -6.59 1.04
#